data_1f6edcf6ee0df100da7d44f24401cfb3
#
_entry.id   1f6edcf6ee0df100da7d44f24401cfb3
#
_cell.length_a   1.000
_cell.length_b   1.000
_cell.length_c   1.000
_cell.angle_alpha   90.00
_cell.angle_beta   90.00
_cell.angle_gamma   90.00
#
_symmetry.space_group_name_H-M   'P 1'
#
loop_
_entity.id
_entity.type
_entity.pdbx_description
1 polymer ?
#
loop_
_entity_poly.entity_id
_entity_poly.type
_entity_poly.pdbx_seq_one_letter_code
_entity_poly.pdbx_strand_id
1 'polypeptide(L)'
;MSGGYVKIARGIFKHNMFKDEPFTEREVWIWLICGASYKDDTIRIPNTNIVTKIKRGEYMASYRFLATKFKWPISRVKRFIDRLKSGTMLSTRVVQGITFITIENYDEY
;
A
#
# COMPACT_ATOMS: atom_id res chain seq x y z
N MET A 1 9.53 -19.66 2.44
CA MET A 1 10.05 -19.19 3.73
C MET A 1 9.54 -20.09 4.84
N SER A 2 10.46 -20.64 5.55
CA SER A 2 10.11 -21.40 6.73
C SER A 2 10.08 -20.45 7.90
N GLY A 3 9.28 -20.54 8.82
CA GLY A 3 9.39 -19.72 9.99
C GLY A 3 8.16 -18.94 10.39
N GLY A 4 7.12 -19.09 9.64
CA GLY A 4 5.87 -18.43 10.01
C GLY A 4 5.92 -16.91 9.94
N TYR A 5 5.20 -16.25 10.83
CA TYR A 5 5.02 -14.80 10.78
C TYR A 5 4.82 -14.25 12.20
N VAL A 6 4.93 -12.92 12.31
CA VAL A 6 4.59 -12.19 13.54
C VAL A 6 3.39 -11.30 13.27
N LYS A 7 2.61 -11.04 14.31
CA LYS A 7 1.48 -10.11 14.23
C LYS A 7 1.95 -8.70 14.60
N ILE A 8 1.61 -7.72 13.77
CA ILE A 8 1.92 -6.32 14.03
C ILE A 8 0.62 -5.53 13.93
N ALA A 9 0.36 -4.70 14.93
CA ALA A 9 -0.83 -3.85 14.94
C ALA A 9 -0.74 -2.81 13.83
N ARG A 10 -1.85 -2.58 13.10
CA ARG A 10 -1.90 -1.61 12.01
C ARG A 10 -1.57 -0.19 12.47
N GLY A 11 -1.79 0.12 13.74
CA GLY A 11 -1.52 1.44 14.31
C GLY A 11 -0.05 1.73 14.58
N ILE A 12 0.87 0.78 14.30
CA ILE A 12 2.29 0.98 14.60
C ILE A 12 2.86 2.23 13.92
N PHE A 13 2.38 2.59 12.73
CA PHE A 13 2.87 3.75 12.00
C PHE A 13 2.36 5.09 12.56
N LYS A 14 1.42 5.05 13.50
CA LYS A 14 0.89 6.24 14.17
C LYS A 14 1.35 6.34 15.62
N HIS A 15 2.17 5.40 16.07
CA HIS A 15 2.62 5.37 17.45
C HIS A 15 3.67 6.46 17.68
N ASN A 16 3.42 7.31 18.66
CA ASN A 16 4.24 8.51 18.89
C ASN A 16 5.60 8.24 19.53
N MET A 17 5.89 6.99 19.88
CA MET A 17 7.24 6.60 20.32
C MET A 17 8.23 6.51 19.17
N PHE A 18 7.76 6.49 17.91
CA PHE A 18 8.62 6.38 16.74
C PHE A 18 8.72 7.72 16.04
N LYS A 19 9.94 8.06 15.66
CA LYS A 19 10.24 9.33 15.01
C LYS A 19 9.60 9.40 13.62
N ASP A 20 9.05 10.55 13.28
CA ASP A 20 8.49 10.80 11.97
C ASP A 20 9.61 11.19 11.00
N GLU A 21 10.07 10.23 10.22
CA GLU A 21 11.16 10.41 9.26
C GLU A 21 10.88 9.65 7.97
N PRO A 22 11.64 9.89 6.89
CA PRO A 22 11.42 9.17 5.64
C PRO A 22 11.45 7.66 5.83
N PHE A 23 10.53 6.96 5.16
CA PHE A 23 10.42 5.52 5.27
C PHE A 23 11.59 4.83 4.57
N THR A 24 12.01 3.70 5.11
CA THR A 24 12.84 2.75 4.37
C THR A 24 11.94 1.92 3.45
N GLU A 25 12.57 1.23 2.49
CA GLU A 25 11.82 0.37 1.56
C GLU A 25 11.03 -0.72 2.30
N ARG A 26 11.63 -1.28 3.34
CA ARG A 26 10.97 -2.31 4.15
C ARG A 26 9.76 -1.76 4.88
N GLU A 27 9.87 -0.54 5.38
CA GLU A 27 8.75 0.13 6.04
C GLU A 27 7.60 0.40 5.05
N VAL A 28 7.94 0.82 3.83
CA VAL A 28 6.93 1.02 2.78
C VAL A 28 6.17 -0.27 2.50
N TRP A 29 6.87 -1.38 2.36
CA TRP A 29 6.24 -2.68 2.14
C TRP A 29 5.29 -3.05 3.27
N ILE A 30 5.74 -2.92 4.50
CA ILE A 30 4.91 -3.23 5.68
C ILE A 30 3.70 -2.28 5.73
N TRP A 31 3.92 -1.01 5.42
CA TRP A 31 2.84 -0.02 5.43
C TRP A 31 1.76 -0.36 4.40
N LEU A 32 2.17 -0.79 3.21
CA LEU A 32 1.21 -1.20 2.17
C LEU A 32 0.39 -2.41 2.62
N ILE A 33 1.04 -3.39 3.23
CA ILE A 33 0.34 -4.57 3.77
C ILE A 33 -0.66 -4.13 4.84
N CYS A 34 -0.25 -3.27 5.75
CA CYS A 34 -1.12 -2.78 6.83
C CYS A 34 -2.30 -1.97 6.30
N GLY A 35 -2.11 -1.24 5.20
CA GLY A 35 -3.15 -0.39 4.62
C GLY A 35 -4.07 -1.10 3.66
N ALA A 36 -3.67 -2.27 3.15
CA ALA A 36 -4.50 -3.01 2.20
C ALA A 36 -5.81 -3.45 2.85
N SER A 37 -6.86 -3.48 2.04
CA SER A 37 -8.18 -3.89 2.53
C SER A 37 -8.13 -5.35 2.99
N TYR A 38 -8.65 -5.62 4.18
CA TYR A 38 -8.69 -6.99 4.71
C TYR A 38 -9.93 -7.74 4.26
N LYS A 39 -10.81 -7.08 3.51
CA LYS A 39 -12.04 -7.69 2.99
C LYS A 39 -12.42 -7.00 1.69
N ASP A 40 -13.26 -7.67 0.90
CA ASP A 40 -13.89 -7.03 -0.25
C ASP A 40 -14.86 -5.97 0.25
N ASP A 41 -14.85 -4.81 -0.40
CA ASP A 41 -15.67 -3.69 0.03
C ASP A 41 -16.00 -2.79 -1.16
N THR A 42 -16.80 -1.78 -0.91
CA THR A 42 -17.14 -0.76 -1.88
C THR A 42 -16.67 0.58 -1.35
N ILE A 43 -15.94 1.33 -2.17
CA ILE A 43 -15.38 2.62 -1.77
C ILE A 43 -15.73 3.69 -2.80
N ARG A 44 -15.72 4.93 -2.35
CA ARG A 44 -15.89 6.08 -3.23
C ARG A 44 -14.51 6.61 -3.64
N ILE A 45 -14.34 6.88 -4.93
CA ILE A 45 -13.11 7.52 -5.43
C ILE A 45 -13.11 8.97 -4.94
N PRO A 46 -12.01 9.44 -4.29
CA PRO A 46 -11.95 10.79 -3.73
C PRO A 46 -12.30 11.87 -4.74
N ASN A 47 -13.05 12.87 -4.29
CA ASN A 47 -13.47 14.02 -5.08
C ASN A 47 -14.35 13.67 -6.29
N THR A 48 -15.00 12.51 -6.25
CA THR A 48 -15.94 12.10 -7.30
C THR A 48 -17.18 11.48 -6.64
N ASN A 49 -18.22 11.25 -7.48
CA ASN A 49 -19.38 10.47 -7.06
C ASN A 49 -19.28 9.02 -7.51
N ILE A 50 -18.10 8.62 -7.98
CA ILE A 50 -17.87 7.28 -8.51
C ILE A 50 -17.63 6.33 -7.35
N VAL A 51 -18.39 5.24 -7.32
CA VAL A 51 -18.25 4.17 -6.35
C VAL A 51 -17.68 2.97 -7.09
N THR A 52 -16.67 2.35 -6.52
CA THR A 52 -16.03 1.18 -7.12
C THR A 52 -15.73 0.14 -6.05
N LYS A 53 -15.44 -1.07 -6.50
CA LYS A 53 -15.10 -2.16 -5.59
C LYS A 53 -13.61 -2.16 -5.30
N ILE A 54 -13.26 -2.43 -4.04
CA ILE A 54 -11.90 -2.73 -3.63
C ILE A 54 -11.89 -4.16 -3.11
N LYS A 55 -10.89 -4.93 -3.51
CA LYS A 55 -10.78 -6.33 -3.13
C LYS A 55 -9.85 -6.48 -1.94
N ARG A 56 -10.03 -7.59 -1.20
CA ARG A 56 -9.08 -7.97 -0.15
C ARG A 56 -7.66 -7.97 -0.72
N GLY A 57 -6.74 -7.33 0.00
CA GLY A 57 -5.35 -7.21 -0.42
C GLY A 57 -5.06 -6.02 -1.32
N GLU A 58 -6.05 -5.20 -1.65
CA GLU A 58 -5.84 -4.00 -2.47
C GLU A 58 -5.73 -2.76 -1.61
N TYR A 59 -4.92 -1.81 -2.07
CA TYR A 59 -4.79 -0.47 -1.49
C TYR A 59 -4.99 0.57 -2.59
N MET A 60 -5.86 1.54 -2.34
CA MET A 60 -6.15 2.61 -3.29
C MET A 60 -5.37 3.87 -2.90
N ALA A 61 -4.50 4.35 -3.77
CA ALA A 61 -3.78 5.61 -3.52
C ALA A 61 -3.18 6.15 -4.82
N SER A 62 -3.02 7.47 -4.86
CA SER A 62 -2.20 8.09 -5.91
C SER A 62 -0.73 8.00 -5.53
N TYR A 63 0.15 8.02 -6.53
CA TYR A 63 1.58 8.07 -6.26
C TYR A 63 1.99 9.34 -5.51
N ARG A 64 1.28 10.44 -5.76
CA ARG A 64 1.54 11.69 -5.04
C ARG A 64 1.26 11.54 -3.54
N PHE A 65 0.15 10.90 -3.20
CA PHE A 65 -0.18 10.64 -1.80
C PHE A 65 0.89 9.78 -1.15
N LEU A 66 1.31 8.71 -1.85
CA LEU A 66 2.33 7.80 -1.34
C LEU A 66 3.66 8.52 -1.13
N ALA A 67 4.05 9.37 -2.08
CA ALA A 67 5.28 10.16 -1.98
C ALA A 67 5.26 11.05 -0.73
N THR A 68 4.15 11.71 -0.47
CA THR A 68 3.97 12.53 0.72
C THR A 68 4.05 11.70 1.99
N LYS A 69 3.38 10.55 1.99
CA LYS A 69 3.34 9.68 3.15
C LYS A 69 4.71 9.10 3.50
N PHE A 70 5.45 8.67 2.48
CA PHE A 70 6.77 8.06 2.70
C PHE A 70 7.88 9.09 2.85
N LYS A 71 7.60 10.36 2.53
CA LYS A 71 8.59 11.43 2.45
C LYS A 71 9.66 11.10 1.41
N TRP A 72 9.22 10.60 0.27
CA TRP A 72 10.05 10.25 -0.88
C TRP A 72 9.71 11.14 -2.07
N PRO A 73 10.67 11.37 -2.98
CA PRO A 73 10.31 11.92 -4.29
C PRO A 73 9.39 10.95 -5.03
N ILE A 74 8.45 11.51 -5.81
CA ILE A 74 7.48 10.69 -6.52
C ILE A 74 8.15 9.71 -7.50
N SER A 75 9.29 10.12 -8.09
CA SER A 75 10.05 9.25 -8.99
C SER A 75 10.57 8.00 -8.27
N ARG A 76 10.95 8.14 -7.01
CA ARG A 76 11.40 7.01 -6.20
C ARG A 76 10.24 6.06 -5.89
N VAL A 77 9.05 6.60 -5.62
CA VAL A 77 7.85 5.78 -5.41
C VAL A 77 7.58 4.94 -6.65
N LYS A 78 7.59 5.56 -7.83
CA LYS A 78 7.35 4.85 -9.11
C LYS A 78 8.36 3.75 -9.33
N ARG A 79 9.65 4.03 -9.15
CA ARG A 79 10.69 3.02 -9.34
C ARG A 79 10.53 1.85 -8.37
N PHE A 80 10.19 2.14 -7.13
CA PHE A 80 10.04 1.09 -6.12
C PHE A 80 8.82 0.21 -6.42
N ILE A 81 7.68 0.82 -6.77
CA ILE A 81 6.48 0.07 -7.14
C ILE A 81 6.76 -0.80 -8.37
N ASP A 82 7.45 -0.24 -9.39
CA ASP A 82 7.79 -1.01 -10.59
C ASP A 82 8.71 -2.19 -10.26
N ARG A 83 9.64 -2.01 -9.35
CA ARG A 83 10.53 -3.09 -8.92
C ARG A 83 9.76 -4.20 -8.20
N LEU A 84 8.81 -3.84 -7.34
CA LEU A 84 7.96 -4.82 -6.67
C LEU A 84 7.06 -5.55 -7.65
N LYS A 85 6.56 -4.85 -8.67
CA LYS A 85 5.80 -5.49 -9.76
C LYS A 85 6.66 -6.51 -10.49
N SER A 86 7.87 -6.14 -10.86
CA SER A 86 8.82 -7.05 -11.54
C SER A 86 9.13 -8.27 -10.69
N GLY A 87 9.17 -8.11 -9.37
CA GLY A 87 9.39 -9.22 -8.43
C GLY A 87 8.13 -10.00 -8.10
N THR A 88 7.02 -9.70 -8.76
CA THR A 88 5.71 -10.34 -8.54
C THR A 88 5.20 -10.22 -7.10
N MET A 89 5.66 -9.20 -6.37
CA MET A 89 5.21 -8.96 -5.00
C MET A 89 3.90 -8.18 -4.95
N LEU A 90 3.62 -7.40 -6.00
CA LEU A 90 2.35 -6.70 -6.14
C LEU A 90 2.00 -6.52 -7.62
N SER A 91 0.76 -6.15 -7.87
CA SER A 91 0.28 -5.72 -9.17
C SER A 91 -0.51 -4.43 -9.02
N THR A 92 -0.79 -3.76 -10.13
CA THR A 92 -1.53 -2.50 -10.12
C THR A 92 -2.60 -2.49 -11.19
N ARG A 93 -3.68 -1.74 -10.93
CA ARG A 93 -4.69 -1.40 -11.92
C ARG A 93 -5.09 0.06 -11.71
N VAL A 94 -5.60 0.69 -12.75
CA VAL A 94 -6.00 2.10 -12.68
C VAL A 94 -7.49 2.22 -12.98
N VAL A 95 -8.21 2.95 -12.12
CA VAL A 95 -9.62 3.24 -12.29
C VAL A 95 -9.79 4.75 -12.13
N GLN A 96 -10.26 5.43 -13.16
CA GLN A 96 -10.50 6.88 -13.14
C GLN A 96 -9.28 7.66 -12.66
N GLY A 97 -8.09 7.26 -13.13
CA GLY A 97 -6.84 7.92 -12.77
C GLY A 97 -6.28 7.57 -11.41
N ILE A 98 -6.96 6.74 -10.65
CA ILE A 98 -6.51 6.31 -9.31
C ILE A 98 -5.92 4.91 -9.40
N THR A 99 -4.76 4.73 -8.78
CA THR A 99 -4.06 3.45 -8.77
C THR A 99 -4.55 2.58 -7.63
N PHE A 100 -4.85 1.32 -7.96
CA PHE A 100 -5.13 0.28 -6.98
C PHE A 100 -3.94 -0.68 -6.99
N ILE A 101 -3.32 -0.84 -5.84
CA ILE A 101 -2.16 -1.73 -5.65
C ILE A 101 -2.68 -3.01 -4.99
N THR A 102 -2.43 -4.15 -5.64
CA THR A 102 -2.81 -5.46 -5.10
C THR A 102 -1.58 -6.13 -4.54
N ILE A 103 -1.61 -6.46 -3.25
CA ILE A 103 -0.54 -7.23 -2.60
C ILE A 103 -0.71 -8.68 -3.01
N GLU A 104 0.25 -9.21 -3.77
CA GLU A 104 0.23 -10.63 -4.13
C GLU A 104 0.46 -11.48 -2.89
N ASN A 105 -0.24 -12.61 -2.80
CA ASN A 105 -0.17 -13.51 -1.64
C ASN A 105 -0.50 -12.80 -0.31
N TYR A 106 -1.44 -11.86 -0.36
CA TYR A 106 -1.79 -11.07 0.82
C TYR A 106 -2.10 -11.96 2.04
N ASP A 107 -2.75 -13.10 1.82
CA ASP A 107 -3.15 -13.99 2.92
C ASP A 107 -1.97 -14.64 3.64
N GLU A 108 -0.76 -14.52 3.11
CA GLU A 108 0.45 -15.04 3.74
C GLU A 108 1.09 -14.04 4.69
N TYR A 109 0.56 -12.84 4.76
CA TYR A 109 1.15 -11.76 5.58
C TYR A 109 0.35 -11.41 6.81
#